data_c4400bedebeb82df8aa83098b18232b9
#
_entry.id   c4400bedebeb82df8aa83098b18232b9
#
_cell.length_a   1.000
_cell.length_b   1.000
_cell.length_c   1.000
_cell.angle_alpha   90.00
_cell.angle_beta   90.00
_cell.angle_gamma   90.00
#
_symmetry.space_group_name_H-M   'P 1'
#
loop_
_entity.id
_entity.type
_entity.pdbx_description
1 polymer ?
#
loop_
_entity_poly.entity_id
_entity_poly.type
_entity_poly.pdbx_seq_one_letter_code
_entity_poly.pdbx_strand_id
1 'polypeptide(L)'
;ITNGVDIQGATESVTTTVDIREYLPENVILANQDFDGNVKITAAVEETFTREIKITEEQVQIINVPERIQGEVEELEEMTVTLTGFVSAESDFEEKDIGVKVDILSYMNDHNLIELDAGSYEMNVRFELPEGMWIDDDIKVQVKISEK
;
A
#
# COMPACT_ATOMS: atom_id res chain seq x y z
N ILE A 1 -3.73 -21.53 -20.84
CA ILE A 1 -3.94 -20.13 -20.38
C ILE A 1 -5.35 -19.74 -20.82
N THR A 2 -6.25 -19.53 -19.87
CA THR A 2 -7.60 -19.07 -20.13
C THR A 2 -7.59 -17.56 -20.45
N ASN A 3 -8.57 -17.07 -21.19
CA ASN A 3 -8.78 -15.64 -21.34
C ASN A 3 -9.08 -15.01 -20.00
N GLY A 4 -8.54 -13.80 -19.76
CA GLY A 4 -8.84 -13.04 -18.57
C GLY A 4 -10.33 -12.66 -18.48
N VAL A 5 -10.82 -12.46 -17.27
CA VAL A 5 -12.14 -11.85 -17.04
C VAL A 5 -12.01 -10.35 -17.28
N ASP A 6 -12.80 -9.83 -18.23
CA ASP A 6 -12.85 -8.38 -18.46
C ASP A 6 -13.69 -7.70 -17.39
N ILE A 7 -13.06 -6.82 -16.62
CA ILE A 7 -13.71 -6.03 -15.57
C ILE A 7 -13.73 -4.53 -15.89
N GLN A 8 -13.37 -4.14 -17.12
CA GLN A 8 -13.33 -2.74 -17.52
C GLN A 8 -14.71 -2.08 -17.37
N GLY A 9 -14.76 -1.02 -16.57
CA GLY A 9 -15.99 -0.27 -16.31
C GLY A 9 -16.98 -0.98 -15.37
N ALA A 10 -16.59 -2.10 -14.75
CA ALA A 10 -17.43 -2.78 -13.78
C ALA A 10 -17.48 -1.99 -12.46
N THR A 11 -18.69 -1.83 -11.92
CA THR A 11 -18.97 -1.24 -10.60
C THR A 11 -19.46 -2.28 -9.60
N GLU A 12 -19.72 -3.48 -10.07
CA GLU A 12 -20.16 -4.63 -9.27
C GLU A 12 -19.34 -5.86 -9.67
N SER A 13 -19.38 -6.87 -8.80
CA SER A 13 -18.69 -8.14 -9.06
C SER A 13 -19.12 -8.78 -10.38
N VAL A 14 -18.15 -9.17 -11.20
CA VAL A 14 -18.37 -9.81 -12.49
C VAL A 14 -18.22 -11.31 -12.36
N THR A 15 -19.23 -12.06 -12.80
CA THR A 15 -19.19 -13.52 -12.85
C THR A 15 -19.22 -13.99 -14.29
N THR A 16 -18.30 -14.86 -14.66
CA THR A 16 -18.27 -15.50 -15.97
C THR A 16 -18.08 -17.01 -15.82
N THR A 17 -18.55 -17.75 -16.80
CA THR A 17 -18.35 -19.20 -16.87
C THR A 17 -17.42 -19.51 -18.03
N VAL A 18 -16.39 -20.29 -17.77
CA VAL A 18 -15.40 -20.71 -18.77
C VAL A 18 -15.47 -22.23 -18.94
N ASP A 19 -15.62 -22.69 -20.16
CA ASP A 19 -15.48 -24.11 -20.47
C ASP A 19 -14.00 -24.46 -20.65
N ILE A 20 -13.42 -25.13 -19.66
CA ILE A 20 -12.00 -25.47 -19.67
C ILE A 20 -11.63 -26.51 -20.73
N ARG A 21 -12.61 -27.21 -21.33
CA ARG A 21 -12.34 -28.19 -22.40
C ARG A 21 -11.76 -27.52 -23.64
N GLU A 22 -12.11 -26.28 -23.93
CA GLU A 22 -11.58 -25.51 -25.04
C GLU A 22 -10.08 -25.22 -24.95
N TYR A 23 -9.52 -25.32 -23.73
CA TYR A 23 -8.12 -25.02 -23.44
C TYR A 23 -7.27 -26.28 -23.22
N LEU A 24 -7.87 -27.46 -23.31
CA LEU A 24 -7.13 -28.73 -23.17
C LEU A 24 -6.33 -29.00 -24.46
N PRO A 25 -5.09 -29.48 -24.33
CA PRO A 25 -4.35 -30.01 -25.47
C PRO A 25 -5.07 -31.15 -26.14
N GLU A 26 -4.80 -31.37 -27.44
CA GLU A 26 -5.27 -32.52 -28.15
C GLU A 26 -4.84 -33.82 -27.40
N ASN A 27 -5.74 -34.77 -27.27
CA ASN A 27 -5.56 -36.03 -26.55
C ASN A 27 -5.54 -35.94 -25.00
N VAL A 28 -5.92 -34.78 -24.42
CA VAL A 28 -6.17 -34.65 -23.01
C VAL A 28 -7.67 -34.55 -22.76
N ILE A 29 -8.18 -35.36 -21.86
CA ILE A 29 -9.60 -35.40 -21.48
C ILE A 29 -9.74 -35.16 -19.97
N LEU A 30 -10.89 -34.63 -19.56
CA LEU A 30 -11.21 -34.53 -18.14
C LEU A 30 -11.46 -35.92 -17.55
N ALA A 31 -10.73 -36.24 -16.48
CA ALA A 31 -10.84 -37.56 -15.82
C ALA A 31 -12.16 -37.71 -15.04
N ASN A 32 -12.72 -36.62 -14.56
CA ASN A 32 -14.00 -36.62 -13.84
C ASN A 32 -15.16 -36.50 -14.85
N GLN A 33 -15.89 -37.59 -15.05
CA GLN A 33 -17.01 -37.64 -15.98
C GLN A 33 -18.26 -36.87 -15.48
N ASP A 34 -18.35 -36.63 -14.18
CA ASP A 34 -19.45 -35.90 -13.58
C ASP A 34 -19.25 -34.36 -13.67
N PHE A 35 -18.07 -33.91 -14.08
CA PHE A 35 -17.75 -32.52 -14.29
C PHE A 35 -18.00 -32.13 -15.75
N ASP A 36 -18.88 -31.14 -15.95
CA ASP A 36 -19.29 -30.66 -17.27
C ASP A 36 -18.26 -29.79 -18.00
N GLY A 37 -17.10 -29.54 -17.40
CA GLY A 37 -16.05 -28.71 -17.95
C GLY A 37 -16.21 -27.21 -17.70
N ASN A 38 -17.32 -26.77 -17.10
CA ASN A 38 -17.60 -25.37 -16.82
C ASN A 38 -17.04 -24.95 -15.46
N VAL A 39 -16.26 -23.88 -15.46
CA VAL A 39 -15.72 -23.24 -14.24
C VAL A 39 -16.32 -21.85 -14.11
N LYS A 40 -16.97 -21.61 -12.99
CA LYS A 40 -17.48 -20.30 -12.65
C LYS A 40 -16.36 -19.47 -12.02
N ILE A 41 -16.05 -18.34 -12.63
CA ILE A 41 -15.06 -17.37 -12.14
C ILE A 41 -15.80 -16.11 -11.71
N THR A 42 -15.58 -15.68 -10.48
CA THR A 42 -16.11 -14.43 -9.97
C THR A 42 -14.96 -13.48 -9.64
N ALA A 43 -14.91 -12.34 -10.31
CA ALA A 43 -14.04 -11.23 -9.96
C ALA A 43 -14.83 -10.27 -9.04
N ALA A 44 -14.42 -10.18 -7.79
CA ALA A 44 -14.98 -9.21 -6.87
C ALA A 44 -14.50 -7.82 -7.28
N VAL A 45 -15.44 -6.89 -7.49
CA VAL A 45 -15.17 -5.49 -7.78
C VAL A 45 -15.77 -4.66 -6.65
N GLU A 46 -14.96 -3.79 -6.08
CA GLU A 46 -15.37 -2.90 -5.01
C GLU A 46 -15.03 -1.46 -5.39
N GLU A 47 -15.94 -0.54 -5.12
CA GLU A 47 -15.73 0.88 -5.37
C GLU A 47 -14.66 1.43 -4.43
N THR A 48 -13.87 2.37 -4.95
CA THR A 48 -12.86 3.09 -4.17
C THR A 48 -13.23 4.55 -4.04
N PHE A 49 -12.78 5.16 -2.95
CA PHE A 49 -12.82 6.60 -2.73
C PHE A 49 -11.39 7.16 -2.72
N THR A 50 -11.26 8.46 -2.94
CA THR A 50 -10.02 9.21 -2.76
C THR A 50 -10.27 10.41 -1.89
N ARG A 51 -9.33 10.75 -1.02
CA ARG A 51 -9.38 11.91 -0.14
C ARG A 51 -7.99 12.54 -0.01
N GLU A 52 -7.91 13.87 -0.11
CA GLU A 52 -6.70 14.60 0.20
C GLU A 52 -6.56 14.74 1.73
N ILE A 53 -5.43 14.31 2.25
CA ILE A 53 -5.07 14.38 3.66
C ILE A 53 -3.87 15.31 3.82
N LYS A 54 -3.97 16.21 4.78
CA LYS A 54 -2.88 17.11 5.15
C LYS A 54 -2.08 16.50 6.28
N ILE A 55 -0.79 16.41 6.08
CA ILE A 55 0.17 15.93 7.07
C ILE A 55 0.95 17.12 7.62
N THR A 56 0.96 17.23 8.94
CA THR A 56 1.73 18.25 9.66
C THR A 56 2.96 17.63 10.33
N GLU A 57 3.94 18.44 10.65
CA GLU A 57 5.17 18.02 11.33
C GLU A 57 4.88 17.25 12.63
N GLU A 58 3.89 17.70 13.41
CA GLU A 58 3.52 17.09 14.69
C GLU A 58 3.00 15.63 14.54
N GLN A 59 2.52 15.26 13.36
CA GLN A 59 2.02 13.92 13.09
C GLN A 59 3.14 12.92 12.72
N VAL A 60 4.32 13.43 12.34
CA VAL A 60 5.45 12.60 11.92
C VAL A 60 6.20 12.09 13.13
N GLN A 61 6.20 10.79 13.34
CA GLN A 61 6.93 10.14 14.41
C GLN A 61 8.24 9.56 13.88
N ILE A 62 9.35 9.93 14.52
CA ILE A 62 10.65 9.32 14.24
C ILE A 62 10.81 8.10 15.14
N ILE A 63 11.05 6.95 14.53
CA ILE A 63 11.17 5.67 15.23
C ILE A 63 12.52 5.01 14.99
N ASN A 64 12.86 4.03 15.81
CA ASN A 64 14.10 3.25 15.73
C ASN A 64 15.37 4.11 15.69
N VAL A 65 15.41 5.11 16.56
CA VAL A 65 16.55 6.03 16.68
C VAL A 65 17.67 5.33 17.46
N PRO A 66 18.89 5.22 16.90
CA PRO A 66 20.05 4.70 17.64
C PRO A 66 20.34 5.51 18.92
N GLU A 67 20.82 4.85 19.98
CA GLU A 67 20.98 5.45 21.31
C GLU A 67 21.88 6.68 21.37
N ARG A 68 22.82 6.80 20.41
CA ARG A 68 23.83 7.88 20.39
C ARG A 68 23.36 9.15 19.69
N ILE A 69 22.27 9.09 18.99
CA ILE A 69 21.75 10.20 18.19
C ILE A 69 20.31 10.53 18.55
N GLN A 70 19.88 11.69 18.15
CA GLN A 70 18.49 12.11 18.16
C GLN A 70 18.12 12.65 16.76
N GLY A 71 16.87 12.48 16.39
CA GLY A 71 16.33 12.95 15.11
C GLY A 71 15.16 13.88 15.33
N GLU A 72 15.11 14.94 14.56
CA GLU A 72 13.99 15.89 14.52
C GLU A 72 13.61 16.11 13.07
N VAL A 73 12.31 16.21 12.79
CA VAL A 73 11.84 16.62 11.46
C VAL A 73 12.18 18.11 11.30
N GLU A 74 12.89 18.45 10.22
CA GLU A 74 13.10 19.87 9.88
C GLU A 74 11.79 20.42 9.31
N GLU A 75 11.59 21.75 9.42
CA GLU A 75 10.39 22.46 9.02
C GLU A 75 9.65 21.80 7.86
N LEU A 76 8.58 21.08 8.20
CA LEU A 76 7.71 20.46 7.23
C LEU A 76 6.70 21.51 6.78
N GLU A 77 6.86 22.00 5.54
CA GLU A 77 5.75 22.70 4.92
C GLU A 77 4.56 21.74 4.83
N GLU A 78 3.35 22.26 4.99
CA GLU A 78 2.12 21.46 4.94
C GLU A 78 2.12 20.56 3.72
N MET A 79 2.12 19.25 3.98
CA MET A 79 2.18 18.22 2.93
C MET A 79 0.79 17.65 2.70
N THR A 80 0.38 17.58 1.45
CA THR A 80 -0.88 16.95 1.07
C THR A 80 -0.59 15.62 0.37
N VAL A 81 -1.25 14.56 0.82
CA VAL A 81 -1.17 13.22 0.23
C VAL A 81 -2.55 12.74 -0.18
N THR A 82 -2.61 11.88 -1.18
CA THR A 82 -3.86 11.28 -1.64
C THR A 82 -4.07 9.92 -1.00
N LEU A 83 -5.03 9.84 -0.09
CA LEU A 83 -5.50 8.59 0.48
C LEU A 83 -6.51 7.94 -0.47
N THR A 84 -6.31 6.70 -0.81
CA THR A 84 -7.26 5.87 -1.56
C THR A 84 -7.71 4.71 -0.67
N GLY A 85 -8.96 4.31 -0.78
CA GLY A 85 -9.48 3.17 -0.03
C GLY A 85 -10.74 2.61 -0.63
N PHE A 86 -11.16 1.44 -0.13
CA PHE A 86 -12.46 0.88 -0.48
C PHE A 86 -13.57 1.64 0.25
N VAL A 87 -14.68 1.87 -0.45
CA VAL A 87 -15.84 2.58 0.11
C VAL A 87 -16.36 1.89 1.36
N SER A 88 -16.31 0.57 1.44
CA SER A 88 -16.69 -0.20 2.63
C SER A 88 -15.87 0.13 3.88
N ALA A 89 -14.62 0.57 3.71
CA ALA A 89 -13.71 0.95 4.80
C ALA A 89 -13.85 2.43 5.22
N GLU A 90 -14.51 3.27 4.40
CA GLU A 90 -14.59 4.71 4.62
C GLU A 90 -15.38 5.09 5.89
N SER A 91 -16.42 4.34 6.24
CA SER A 91 -17.33 4.67 7.35
C SER A 91 -16.67 4.63 8.73
N ASP A 92 -15.63 3.82 8.88
CA ASP A 92 -14.94 3.59 10.15
C ASP A 92 -13.61 4.39 10.24
N PHE A 93 -13.31 5.20 9.21
CA PHE A 93 -12.06 5.92 9.10
C PHE A 93 -12.14 7.33 9.69
N GLU A 94 -11.17 7.68 10.52
CA GLU A 94 -10.88 9.04 10.96
C GLU A 94 -9.43 9.40 10.62
N GLU A 95 -9.15 10.65 10.24
CA GLU A 95 -7.80 11.11 9.87
C GLU A 95 -6.76 10.89 10.97
N LYS A 96 -7.18 10.85 12.23
CA LYS A 96 -6.32 10.53 13.38
C LYS A 96 -5.81 9.08 13.38
N ASP A 97 -6.42 8.19 12.60
CA ASP A 97 -6.03 6.78 12.50
C ASP A 97 -4.84 6.57 11.56
N ILE A 98 -4.40 7.63 10.89
CA ILE A 98 -3.21 7.61 10.04
C ILE A 98 -1.96 7.75 10.89
N GLY A 99 -1.15 6.70 10.93
CA GLY A 99 0.21 6.78 11.48
C GLY A 99 1.19 7.26 10.41
N VAL A 100 1.99 8.25 10.75
CA VAL A 100 3.03 8.81 9.86
C VAL A 100 4.38 8.61 10.53
N LYS A 101 5.25 7.79 9.96
CA LYS A 101 6.50 7.38 10.60
C LYS A 101 7.71 7.52 9.69
N VAL A 102 8.83 7.90 10.29
CA VAL A 102 10.17 7.85 9.67
C VAL A 102 11.03 6.90 10.49
N ASP A 103 11.56 5.88 9.85
CA ASP A 103 12.36 4.83 10.49
C ASP A 103 13.84 5.01 10.17
N ILE A 104 14.62 5.46 11.17
CA ILE A 104 16.05 5.73 11.00
C ILE A 104 16.84 4.46 10.72
N LEU A 105 16.55 3.34 11.41
CA LEU A 105 17.25 2.09 11.14
C LEU A 105 16.96 1.55 9.75
N SER A 106 15.74 1.71 9.25
CA SER A 106 15.40 1.35 7.87
C SER A 106 16.21 2.17 6.86
N TYR A 107 16.29 3.48 7.07
CA TYR A 107 17.10 4.36 6.24
C TYR A 107 18.58 3.92 6.22
N MET A 108 19.16 3.63 7.39
CA MET A 108 20.54 3.16 7.52
C MET A 108 20.76 1.85 6.76
N ASN A 109 19.84 0.89 6.88
CA ASN A 109 19.91 -0.39 6.19
C ASN A 109 19.85 -0.22 4.67
N ASP A 110 18.93 0.61 4.18
CA ASP A 110 18.74 0.86 2.75
C ASP A 110 19.98 1.50 2.09
N HIS A 111 20.74 2.27 2.88
CA HIS A 111 21.96 2.94 2.43
C HIS A 111 23.25 2.22 2.85
N ASN A 112 23.15 1.04 3.48
CA ASN A 112 24.26 0.26 4.02
C ASN A 112 25.15 1.06 4.99
N LEU A 113 24.51 1.89 5.84
CA LEU A 113 25.20 2.71 6.84
C LEU A 113 25.24 1.97 8.17
N ILE A 114 26.40 2.02 8.83
CA ILE A 114 26.59 1.46 10.17
C ILE A 114 26.32 2.53 11.23
N GLU A 115 26.63 3.77 10.92
CA GLU A 115 26.42 4.95 11.78
C GLU A 115 25.87 6.10 10.94
N LEU A 116 25.16 7.02 11.58
CA LEU A 116 24.72 8.29 11.02
C LEU A 116 25.45 9.42 11.76
N ASP A 117 26.15 10.24 10.98
CA ASP A 117 26.75 11.48 11.49
C ASP A 117 25.68 12.57 11.71
N ALA A 118 26.02 13.60 12.47
CA ALA A 118 25.17 14.78 12.60
C ALA A 118 24.99 15.47 11.23
N GLY A 119 23.76 15.79 10.87
CA GLY A 119 23.45 16.39 9.57
C GLY A 119 21.98 16.27 9.22
N SER A 120 21.60 16.78 8.06
CA SER A 120 20.22 16.67 7.52
C SER A 120 20.15 15.59 6.46
N TYR A 121 19.15 14.74 6.56
CA TYR A 121 18.95 13.60 5.69
C TYR A 121 17.52 13.56 5.16
N GLU A 122 17.38 13.29 3.87
CA GLU A 122 16.08 13.06 3.25
C GLU A 122 15.66 11.60 3.46
N MET A 123 14.61 11.37 4.22
CA MET A 123 14.14 10.05 4.60
C MET A 123 12.70 9.80 4.15
N ASN A 124 12.43 8.55 3.74
CA ASN A 124 11.10 8.15 3.33
C ASN A 124 10.13 8.10 4.51
N VAL A 125 8.91 8.57 4.27
CA VAL A 125 7.79 8.46 5.22
C VAL A 125 7.07 7.14 4.98
N ARG A 126 6.73 6.46 6.06
CA ARG A 126 5.85 5.29 6.06
C ARG A 126 4.50 5.65 6.65
N PHE A 127 3.45 5.25 5.98
CA PHE A 127 2.09 5.42 6.45
C PHE A 127 1.58 4.11 7.06
N GLU A 128 1.03 4.18 8.27
CA GLU A 128 0.24 3.12 8.87
C GLU A 128 -1.23 3.48 8.67
N LEU A 129 -1.93 2.67 7.92
CA LEU A 129 -3.31 2.91 7.50
C LEU A 129 -4.19 1.76 7.94
N PRO A 130 -5.49 2.02 8.18
CA PRO A 130 -6.47 0.97 8.35
C PRO A 130 -6.54 0.02 7.15
N GLU A 131 -7.03 -1.19 7.39
CA GLU A 131 -7.22 -2.18 6.32
C GLU A 131 -8.14 -1.65 5.22
N GLY A 132 -7.77 -1.91 3.97
CA GLY A 132 -8.52 -1.46 2.80
C GLY A 132 -8.22 -0.02 2.35
N MET A 133 -7.18 0.61 2.90
CA MET A 133 -6.71 1.94 2.51
C MET A 133 -5.23 1.94 2.18
N TRP A 134 -4.81 2.84 1.28
CA TRP A 134 -3.42 3.00 0.88
C TRP A 134 -3.12 4.41 0.39
N ILE A 135 -1.84 4.76 0.41
CA ILE A 135 -1.30 6.00 -0.16
C ILE A 135 -0.23 5.59 -1.16
N ASP A 136 -0.37 5.98 -2.41
CA ASP A 136 0.57 5.66 -3.48
C ASP A 136 1.70 6.70 -3.60
N ASP A 137 1.57 7.83 -2.91
CA ASP A 137 2.57 8.89 -2.92
C ASP A 137 3.86 8.44 -2.21
N ASP A 138 5.00 8.60 -2.87
CA ASP A 138 6.33 8.38 -2.28
C ASP A 138 6.81 9.68 -1.63
N ILE A 139 6.63 9.78 -0.33
CA ILE A 139 6.85 11.00 0.44
C ILE A 139 8.16 10.91 1.21
N LYS A 140 8.91 12.00 1.15
CA LYS A 140 10.15 12.18 1.90
C LYS A 140 10.11 13.45 2.73
N VAL A 141 10.78 13.40 3.87
CA VAL A 141 10.96 14.54 4.76
C VAL A 141 12.42 14.72 5.13
N GLN A 142 12.79 15.96 5.42
CA GLN A 142 14.12 16.27 5.96
C GLN A 142 14.15 15.97 7.45
N VAL A 143 15.09 15.13 7.84
CA VAL A 143 15.33 14.80 9.25
C VAL A 143 16.71 15.28 9.65
N LYS A 144 16.77 16.12 10.67
CA LYS A 144 18.00 16.57 11.28
C LYS A 144 18.46 15.59 12.33
N ILE A 145 19.64 15.05 12.14
CA ILE A 145 20.32 14.18 13.10
C ILE A 145 21.33 14.99 13.89
N SER A 146 21.33 14.82 15.19
CA SER A 146 22.32 15.39 16.11
C SER A 146 22.78 14.34 17.11
N GLU A 147 23.99 14.52 17.65
CA GLU A 147 24.48 13.70 18.75
C GLU A 147 23.74 14.02 20.05
N LYS A 148 23.51 12.99 20.84
CA LYS A 148 22.95 13.17 22.21
C LYS A 148 23.98 13.68 23.18
#